data_b12745f208c8d7ae27915e97b0bf3f2b
#
_entry.id   b12745f208c8d7ae27915e97b0bf3f2b
#
_cell.length_a   1.000
_cell.length_b   1.000
_cell.length_c   1.000
_cell.angle_alpha   90.00
_cell.angle_beta   90.00
_cell.angle_gamma   90.00
#
_symmetry.space_group_name_H-M   'P 1'
#
loop_
_entity.id
_entity.type
_entity.pdbx_description
1 polymer ?
#
loop_
_entity_poly.entity_id
_entity_poly.type
_entity_poly.pdbx_seq_one_letter_code
_entity_poly.pdbx_strand_id
1 'polypeptide(L)'
;AGQSLKGVMEEAARSIMSTAKAIGVSAKSLGKNFDAIAKNVVSFGHLSVKEMTKLSAVMTKTGISMSTVQKIGTQFDDFESGAQSVAKLTQAFGMQLDAVKMLNASDEDRLAMMKSSFQASGKSIDQLTRQERAYLANAAGIEANDLERVFGDQAAGIEETKTAAEKAADTQMDAAKAMQEMA
;
A
#
# COMPACT_ATOMS: atom_id res chain seq x y z
N ALA A 1 -6.98 -7.55 -27.79
CA ALA A 1 -8.18 -6.71 -27.86
C ALA A 1 -8.29 -5.96 -26.55
N GLY A 2 -8.24 -4.61 -26.59
CA GLY A 2 -8.35 -3.77 -25.41
C GLY A 2 -9.76 -3.87 -24.82
N GLN A 3 -9.86 -3.93 -23.49
CA GLN A 3 -11.15 -3.84 -22.79
C GLN A 3 -11.80 -2.48 -23.13
N SER A 4 -13.14 -2.47 -23.29
CA SER A 4 -13.83 -1.20 -23.47
C SER A 4 -13.79 -0.39 -22.18
N LEU A 5 -13.83 0.95 -22.28
CA LEU A 5 -13.85 1.83 -21.09
C LEU A 5 -14.96 1.43 -20.11
N LYS A 6 -16.14 1.05 -20.63
CA LYS A 6 -17.26 0.54 -19.83
C LYS A 6 -16.85 -0.72 -19.05
N GLY A 7 -16.17 -1.68 -19.68
CA GLY A 7 -15.70 -2.91 -19.04
C GLY A 7 -14.72 -2.63 -17.89
N VAL A 8 -13.77 -1.70 -18.08
CA VAL A 8 -12.82 -1.28 -17.03
C VAL A 8 -13.54 -0.62 -15.86
N MET A 9 -14.54 0.23 -16.12
CA MET A 9 -15.32 0.88 -15.05
C MET A 9 -16.17 -0.13 -14.27
N GLU A 10 -16.77 -1.11 -14.93
CA GLU A 10 -17.54 -2.17 -14.28
C GLU A 10 -16.65 -3.08 -13.44
N GLU A 11 -15.46 -3.41 -13.93
CA GLU A 11 -14.44 -4.17 -13.19
C GLU A 11 -14.00 -3.42 -11.94
N ALA A 12 -13.68 -2.14 -12.07
CA ALA A 12 -13.28 -1.30 -10.94
C ALA A 12 -14.40 -1.22 -9.88
N ALA A 13 -15.64 -1.01 -10.27
CA ALA A 13 -16.78 -0.94 -9.36
C ALA A 13 -16.97 -2.26 -8.59
N ARG A 14 -16.92 -3.40 -9.28
CA ARG A 14 -17.03 -4.73 -8.64
C ARG A 14 -15.85 -4.98 -7.68
N SER A 15 -14.64 -4.67 -8.10
CA SER A 15 -13.44 -4.84 -7.28
C SER A 15 -13.49 -3.99 -5.99
N ILE A 16 -13.91 -2.72 -6.10
CA ILE A 16 -14.11 -1.84 -4.95
C ILE A 16 -15.15 -2.41 -3.98
N MET A 17 -16.30 -2.85 -4.49
CA MET A 17 -17.39 -3.35 -3.63
C MET A 17 -16.98 -4.64 -2.89
N SER A 18 -16.40 -5.60 -3.60
CA SER A 18 -15.98 -6.87 -2.99
C SER A 18 -14.86 -6.68 -1.98
N THR A 19 -13.87 -5.86 -2.31
CA THR A 19 -12.75 -5.56 -1.42
C THR A 19 -13.21 -4.81 -0.17
N ALA A 20 -14.07 -3.79 -0.33
CA ALA A 20 -14.62 -3.05 0.80
C ALA A 20 -15.35 -3.96 1.79
N LYS A 21 -16.14 -4.91 1.27
CA LYS A 21 -16.82 -5.93 2.09
C LYS A 21 -15.81 -6.85 2.79
N ALA A 22 -14.79 -7.32 2.08
CA ALA A 22 -13.78 -8.24 2.61
C ALA A 22 -12.97 -7.65 3.77
N ILE A 23 -12.61 -6.36 3.70
CA ILE A 23 -11.80 -5.69 4.72
C ILE A 23 -12.64 -4.89 5.75
N GLY A 24 -13.96 -4.89 5.62
CA GLY A 24 -14.86 -4.22 6.56
C GLY A 24 -14.79 -2.69 6.54
N VAL A 25 -14.67 -2.09 5.34
CA VAL A 25 -14.70 -0.63 5.15
C VAL A 25 -15.83 -0.22 4.23
N SER A 26 -16.15 1.10 4.19
CA SER A 26 -17.16 1.57 3.25
C SER A 26 -16.64 1.58 1.81
N ALA A 27 -17.44 1.09 0.86
CA ALA A 27 -17.12 1.16 -0.57
C ALA A 27 -16.91 2.61 -1.05
N LYS A 28 -17.62 3.57 -0.43
CA LYS A 28 -17.45 5.01 -0.70
C LYS A 28 -16.03 5.50 -0.33
N SER A 29 -15.51 5.11 0.83
CA SER A 29 -14.17 5.50 1.29
C SER A 29 -13.08 4.85 0.43
N LEU A 30 -13.24 3.57 0.12
CA LEU A 30 -12.31 2.86 -0.76
C LEU A 30 -12.33 3.45 -2.17
N GLY A 31 -13.51 3.73 -2.71
CA GLY A 31 -13.67 4.37 -4.02
C GLY A 31 -13.05 5.75 -4.12
N LYS A 32 -13.07 6.55 -3.04
CA LYS A 32 -12.36 7.85 -2.99
C LYS A 32 -10.85 7.68 -3.14
N ASN A 33 -10.26 6.74 -2.42
CA ASN A 33 -8.81 6.48 -2.52
C ASN A 33 -8.45 5.90 -3.90
N PHE A 34 -9.27 4.98 -4.43
CA PHE A 34 -9.11 4.47 -5.78
C PHE A 34 -9.13 5.60 -6.83
N ASP A 35 -10.10 6.50 -6.75
CA ASP A 35 -10.23 7.64 -7.65
C ASP A 35 -9.03 8.60 -7.55
N ALA A 36 -8.51 8.82 -6.34
CA ALA A 36 -7.32 9.63 -6.11
C ALA A 36 -6.07 9.00 -6.75
N ILE A 37 -5.91 7.66 -6.65
CA ILE A 37 -4.83 6.92 -7.31
C ILE A 37 -4.99 7.00 -8.84
N ALA A 38 -6.17 6.69 -9.35
CA ALA A 38 -6.46 6.68 -10.79
C ALA A 38 -6.27 8.04 -11.47
N LYS A 39 -6.53 9.14 -10.76
CA LYS A 39 -6.28 10.50 -11.25
C LYS A 39 -4.81 10.88 -11.28
N ASN A 40 -3.97 10.22 -10.51
CA ASN A 40 -2.53 10.49 -10.48
C ASN A 40 -1.78 9.58 -11.48
N VAL A 41 -2.01 9.85 -12.76
CA VAL A 41 -1.47 9.05 -13.88
C VAL A 41 0.05 9.04 -13.90
N VAL A 42 0.70 10.13 -13.45
CA VAL A 42 2.18 10.22 -13.43
C VAL A 42 2.80 9.19 -12.51
N SER A 43 2.26 9.05 -11.31
CA SER A 43 2.81 8.10 -10.31
C SER A 43 2.24 6.69 -10.46
N PHE A 44 0.96 6.55 -10.84
CA PHE A 44 0.23 5.28 -10.72
C PHE A 44 -0.41 4.80 -12.04
N GLY A 45 -0.15 5.46 -13.17
CA GLY A 45 -0.74 5.10 -14.46
C GLY A 45 -0.33 3.72 -14.99
N HIS A 46 0.70 3.11 -14.41
CA HIS A 46 1.16 1.76 -14.72
C HIS A 46 0.40 0.66 -13.95
N LEU A 47 -0.36 1.02 -12.92
CA LEU A 47 -1.07 0.07 -12.07
C LEU A 47 -2.33 -0.45 -12.76
N SER A 48 -2.57 -1.76 -12.64
CA SER A 48 -3.84 -2.39 -13.00
C SER A 48 -4.96 -2.01 -12.01
N VAL A 49 -6.21 -2.25 -12.39
CA VAL A 49 -7.38 -2.07 -11.50
C VAL A 49 -7.20 -2.85 -10.19
N LYS A 50 -6.67 -4.07 -10.26
CA LYS A 50 -6.39 -4.92 -9.08
C LYS A 50 -5.37 -4.26 -8.14
N GLU A 51 -4.26 -3.75 -8.68
CA GLU A 51 -3.22 -3.09 -7.89
C GLU A 51 -3.71 -1.78 -7.29
N MET A 52 -4.43 -0.96 -8.06
CA MET A 52 -5.06 0.26 -7.52
C MET A 52 -6.06 -0.05 -6.40
N THR A 53 -6.81 -1.15 -6.52
CA THR A 53 -7.76 -1.56 -5.47
C THR A 53 -7.05 -2.02 -4.21
N LYS A 54 -5.96 -2.79 -4.32
CA LYS A 54 -5.14 -3.21 -3.16
C LYS A 54 -4.55 -2.01 -2.43
N LEU A 55 -3.91 -1.10 -3.16
CA LEU A 55 -3.33 0.11 -2.59
C LEU A 55 -4.41 0.98 -1.92
N SER A 56 -5.57 1.15 -2.57
CA SER A 56 -6.72 1.86 -2.01
C SER A 56 -7.24 1.22 -0.72
N ALA A 57 -7.22 -0.13 -0.65
CA ALA A 57 -7.64 -0.88 0.53
C ALA A 57 -6.71 -0.60 1.70
N VAL A 58 -5.39 -0.66 1.50
CA VAL A 58 -4.39 -0.33 2.52
C VAL A 58 -4.56 1.12 2.99
N MET A 59 -4.64 2.09 2.07
CA MET A 59 -4.88 3.49 2.41
C MET A 59 -6.16 3.69 3.22
N THR A 60 -7.25 3.03 2.83
CA THR A 60 -8.55 3.17 3.50
C THR A 60 -8.54 2.56 4.90
N LYS A 61 -7.91 1.40 5.05
CA LYS A 61 -7.87 0.68 6.31
C LYS A 61 -6.93 1.32 7.33
N THR A 62 -5.78 1.78 6.87
CA THR A 62 -4.76 2.40 7.73
C THR A 62 -4.97 3.91 7.92
N GLY A 63 -5.65 4.56 6.99
CA GLY A 63 -5.80 6.01 6.96
C GLY A 63 -4.54 6.76 6.51
N ILE A 64 -3.55 6.08 5.92
CA ILE A 64 -2.36 6.75 5.37
C ILE A 64 -2.74 7.67 4.21
N SER A 65 -1.98 8.76 4.08
CA SER A 65 -2.23 9.77 3.05
C SER A 65 -1.66 9.35 1.67
N MET A 66 -2.22 9.91 0.61
CA MET A 66 -1.67 9.80 -0.75
C MET A 66 -0.22 10.33 -0.82
N SER A 67 0.08 11.37 -0.06
CA SER A 67 1.43 11.95 0.03
C SER A 67 2.45 10.92 0.55
N THR A 68 2.08 10.14 1.56
CA THR A 68 2.92 9.04 2.06
C THR A 68 3.16 7.99 0.98
N VAL A 69 2.13 7.56 0.27
CA VAL A 69 2.28 6.57 -0.81
C VAL A 69 3.21 7.08 -1.91
N GLN A 70 3.03 8.32 -2.36
CA GLN A 70 3.89 8.94 -3.37
C GLN A 70 5.35 9.07 -2.91
N LYS A 71 5.57 9.46 -1.65
CA LYS A 71 6.93 9.56 -1.09
C LYS A 71 7.61 8.22 -1.02
N ILE A 72 6.91 7.17 -0.60
CA ILE A 72 7.44 5.81 -0.58
C ILE A 72 7.80 5.36 -2.00
N GLY A 73 6.91 5.58 -2.98
CA GLY A 73 7.21 5.32 -4.39
C GLY A 73 8.52 5.98 -4.79
N THR A 74 8.58 7.31 -4.70
CA THR A 74 9.77 8.08 -5.10
C THR A 74 11.05 7.68 -4.33
N GLN A 75 10.93 7.34 -3.03
CA GLN A 75 12.06 6.96 -2.19
C GLN A 75 12.71 5.65 -2.62
N PHE A 76 11.91 4.72 -3.16
CA PHE A 76 12.35 3.38 -3.53
C PHE A 76 12.25 3.10 -5.04
N ASP A 77 12.05 4.13 -5.87
CA ASP A 77 12.00 3.98 -7.33
C ASP A 77 13.37 3.78 -7.97
N ASP A 78 14.43 4.25 -7.32
CA ASP A 78 15.80 3.98 -7.75
C ASP A 78 16.62 3.27 -6.66
N PHE A 79 17.62 2.51 -7.11
CA PHE A 79 18.42 1.68 -6.21
C PHE A 79 19.27 2.51 -5.22
N GLU A 80 19.78 3.66 -5.63
CA GLU A 80 20.65 4.48 -4.77
C GLU A 80 19.85 5.06 -3.61
N SER A 81 18.72 5.70 -3.89
CA SER A 81 17.82 6.26 -2.87
C SER A 81 17.29 5.17 -1.94
N GLY A 82 16.86 4.04 -2.50
CA GLY A 82 16.37 2.90 -1.75
C GLY A 82 17.43 2.28 -0.84
N ALA A 83 18.65 2.07 -1.35
CA ALA A 83 19.76 1.53 -0.56
C ALA A 83 20.17 2.47 0.58
N GLN A 84 20.20 3.78 0.34
CA GLN A 84 20.47 4.77 1.38
C GLN A 84 19.40 4.75 2.47
N SER A 85 18.14 4.63 2.10
CA SER A 85 17.02 4.55 3.03
C SER A 85 17.07 3.29 3.87
N VAL A 86 17.33 2.14 3.26
CA VAL A 86 17.53 0.87 3.97
C VAL A 86 18.69 0.97 4.94
N ALA A 87 19.84 1.54 4.53
CA ALA A 87 21.00 1.72 5.40
C ALA A 87 20.67 2.61 6.62
N LYS A 88 19.98 3.75 6.42
CA LYS A 88 19.55 4.64 7.51
C LYS A 88 18.60 3.93 8.49
N LEU A 89 17.62 3.19 7.97
CA LEU A 89 16.65 2.45 8.78
C LEU A 89 17.32 1.31 9.58
N THR A 90 18.26 0.60 8.96
CA THR A 90 19.04 -0.46 9.62
C THR A 90 19.92 0.12 10.72
N GLN A 91 20.69 1.17 10.44
CA GLN A 91 21.63 1.75 11.40
C GLN A 91 20.93 2.40 12.60
N ALA A 92 19.87 3.17 12.36
CA ALA A 92 19.22 3.92 13.43
C ALA A 92 18.20 3.09 14.23
N PHE A 93 17.50 2.19 13.57
CA PHE A 93 16.38 1.47 14.17
C PHE A 93 16.55 -0.05 14.23
N GLY A 94 17.63 -0.61 13.68
CA GLY A 94 17.84 -2.06 13.64
C GLY A 94 16.90 -2.81 12.68
N MET A 95 16.26 -2.10 11.76
CA MET A 95 15.38 -2.70 10.78
C MET A 95 16.14 -3.58 9.80
N GLN A 96 15.62 -4.78 9.53
CA GLN A 96 16.21 -5.72 8.58
C GLN A 96 15.43 -5.62 7.26
N LEU A 97 15.91 -4.81 6.34
CA LEU A 97 15.32 -4.58 5.03
C LEU A 97 16.33 -4.94 3.93
N ASP A 98 15.82 -5.45 2.83
CA ASP A 98 16.58 -5.75 1.62
C ASP A 98 16.28 -4.70 0.56
N ALA A 99 17.30 -3.94 0.13
CA ALA A 99 17.13 -2.85 -0.83
C ALA A 99 16.61 -3.34 -2.19
N VAL A 100 17.05 -4.53 -2.65
CA VAL A 100 16.60 -5.10 -3.93
C VAL A 100 15.13 -5.51 -3.85
N LYS A 101 14.71 -6.11 -2.72
CA LYS A 101 13.29 -6.45 -2.50
C LYS A 101 12.45 -5.19 -2.41
N MET A 102 12.91 -4.17 -1.71
CA MET A 102 12.20 -2.88 -1.61
C MET A 102 12.04 -2.22 -2.98
N LEU A 103 13.07 -2.25 -3.82
CA LEU A 103 13.02 -1.69 -5.18
C LEU A 103 11.95 -2.36 -6.05
N ASN A 104 11.87 -3.69 -5.98
CA ASN A 104 10.97 -4.50 -6.82
C ASN A 104 9.56 -4.71 -6.23
N ALA A 105 9.30 -4.20 -5.03
CA ALA A 105 8.03 -4.36 -4.35
C ALA A 105 7.01 -3.30 -4.77
N SER A 106 5.73 -3.64 -4.66
CA SER A 106 4.64 -2.65 -4.73
C SER A 106 4.67 -1.73 -3.49
N ASP A 107 4.01 -0.58 -3.56
CA ASP A 107 4.01 0.39 -2.44
C ASP A 107 3.37 -0.20 -1.18
N GLU A 108 2.31 -1.00 -1.32
CA GLU A 108 1.72 -1.72 -0.20
C GLU A 108 2.64 -2.80 0.38
N ASP A 109 3.46 -3.45 -0.44
CA ASP A 109 4.47 -4.42 0.03
C ASP A 109 5.62 -3.72 0.74
N ARG A 110 6.07 -2.57 0.23
CA ARG A 110 7.07 -1.72 0.89
C ARG A 110 6.61 -1.32 2.29
N LEU A 111 5.35 -0.87 2.43
CA LEU A 111 4.73 -0.55 3.71
C LEU A 111 4.70 -1.76 4.66
N ALA A 112 4.27 -2.92 4.17
CA ALA A 112 4.21 -4.14 4.96
C ALA A 112 5.59 -4.60 5.44
N MET A 113 6.59 -4.58 4.56
CA MET A 113 7.98 -4.93 4.89
C MET A 113 8.57 -3.97 5.93
N MET A 114 8.36 -2.66 5.76
CA MET A 114 8.84 -1.67 6.73
C MET A 114 8.19 -1.87 8.10
N LYS A 115 6.87 -2.06 8.16
CA LYS A 115 6.16 -2.31 9.41
C LYS A 115 6.67 -3.58 10.11
N SER A 116 6.72 -4.68 9.39
CA SER A 116 7.19 -5.97 9.94
C SER A 116 8.62 -5.86 10.45
N SER A 117 9.50 -5.20 9.71
CA SER A 117 10.90 -5.02 10.10
C SER A 117 11.06 -4.10 11.32
N PHE A 118 10.24 -3.03 11.41
CA PHE A 118 10.23 -2.16 12.59
C PHE A 118 9.77 -2.91 13.84
N GLN A 119 8.69 -3.67 13.76
CA GLN A 119 8.21 -4.52 14.85
C GLN A 119 9.25 -5.56 15.28
N ALA A 120 9.88 -6.23 14.32
CA ALA A 120 10.94 -7.21 14.58
C ALA A 120 12.19 -6.60 15.24
N SER A 121 12.44 -5.30 15.08
CA SER A 121 13.52 -4.60 15.77
C SER A 121 13.30 -4.40 17.26
N GLY A 122 12.10 -4.70 17.76
CA GLY A 122 11.73 -4.52 19.17
C GLY A 122 11.50 -3.07 19.61
N LYS A 123 11.47 -2.12 18.63
CA LYS A 123 11.18 -0.71 18.90
C LYS A 123 9.69 -0.44 18.75
N SER A 124 9.17 0.56 19.47
CA SER A 124 7.82 1.09 19.29
C SER A 124 7.88 2.61 19.08
N ILE A 125 6.89 3.14 18.38
CA ILE A 125 6.80 4.58 18.10
C ILE A 125 6.76 5.41 19.39
N ASP A 126 6.07 4.91 20.41
CA ASP A 126 5.91 5.61 21.70
C ASP A 126 7.24 5.81 22.44
N GLN A 127 8.21 4.94 22.21
CA GLN A 127 9.55 5.01 22.81
C GLN A 127 10.48 5.97 22.09
N LEU A 128 10.14 6.39 20.86
CA LEU A 128 10.97 7.28 20.06
C LEU A 128 10.80 8.74 20.48
N THR A 129 11.92 9.44 20.59
CA THR A 129 11.94 10.90 20.74
C THR A 129 11.38 11.58 19.48
N ARG A 130 11.01 12.86 19.61
CA ARG A 130 10.56 13.66 18.45
C ARG A 130 11.58 13.65 17.29
N GLN A 131 12.86 13.70 17.61
CA GLN A 131 13.92 13.71 16.59
C GLN A 131 14.02 12.35 15.88
N GLU A 132 13.95 11.25 16.63
CA GLU A 132 13.96 9.90 16.08
C GLU A 132 12.72 9.63 15.21
N ARG A 133 11.54 10.10 15.63
CA ARG A 133 10.32 10.03 14.80
C ARG A 133 10.48 10.79 13.48
N ALA A 134 11.04 12.01 13.52
CA ALA A 134 11.29 12.80 12.31
C ALA A 134 12.32 12.11 11.39
N TYR A 135 13.36 11.50 11.98
CA TYR A 135 14.36 10.75 11.24
C TYR A 135 13.77 9.48 10.60
N LEU A 136 12.95 8.73 11.35
CA LEU A 136 12.25 7.55 10.85
C LEU A 136 11.32 7.91 9.68
N ALA A 137 10.54 8.98 9.82
CA ALA A 137 9.65 9.46 8.76
C ALA A 137 10.42 9.77 7.47
N ASN A 138 11.51 10.52 7.60
CA ASN A 138 12.34 10.89 6.45
C ASN A 138 13.01 9.68 5.81
N ALA A 139 13.62 8.80 6.61
CA ALA A 139 14.33 7.62 6.11
C ALA A 139 13.37 6.59 5.46
N ALA A 140 12.14 6.48 5.94
CA ALA A 140 11.12 5.58 5.42
C ALA A 140 10.31 6.18 4.26
N GLY A 141 10.46 7.48 3.95
CA GLY A 141 9.63 8.15 2.96
C GLY A 141 8.17 8.31 3.40
N ILE A 142 7.91 8.47 4.70
CA ILE A 142 6.57 8.53 5.29
C ILE A 142 6.31 9.94 5.81
N GLU A 143 5.08 10.44 5.64
CA GLU A 143 4.68 11.68 6.30
C GLU A 143 4.70 11.51 7.83
N ALA A 144 5.19 12.52 8.55
CA ALA A 144 5.29 12.47 10.01
C ALA A 144 3.94 12.16 10.68
N ASN A 145 2.83 12.66 10.11
CA ASN A 145 1.48 12.42 10.60
C ASN A 145 0.98 10.98 10.36
N ASP A 146 1.64 10.24 9.48
CA ASP A 146 1.27 8.86 9.15
C ASP A 146 2.14 7.83 9.88
N LEU A 147 3.16 8.24 10.64
CA LEU A 147 4.04 7.33 11.37
C LEU A 147 3.28 6.35 12.27
N GLU A 148 2.33 6.86 13.06
CA GLU A 148 1.48 6.03 13.95
C GLU A 148 0.58 5.07 13.15
N ARG A 149 0.13 5.50 11.95
CA ARG A 149 -0.70 4.68 11.08
C ARG A 149 0.07 3.54 10.42
N VAL A 150 1.37 3.72 10.23
CA VAL A 150 2.25 2.71 9.61
C VAL A 150 2.92 1.84 10.67
N PHE A 151 3.52 2.44 11.69
CA PHE A 151 4.38 1.75 12.64
C PHE A 151 3.77 1.55 14.04
N GLY A 152 2.67 2.25 14.37
CA GLY A 152 2.03 2.13 15.68
C GLY A 152 1.46 0.74 15.94
N ASP A 153 1.35 0.37 17.19
CA ASP A 153 0.82 -0.95 17.62
C ASP A 153 -0.65 -1.13 17.22
N GLN A 154 -1.42 -0.04 17.21
CA GLN A 154 -2.83 -0.01 16.78
C GLN A 154 -2.98 0.07 15.25
N ALA A 155 -1.89 0.15 14.49
CA ALA A 155 -1.98 0.24 13.04
C ALA A 155 -2.67 -1.00 12.48
N ALA A 156 -3.70 -0.78 11.66
CA ALA A 156 -4.40 -1.86 10.97
C ALA A 156 -3.40 -2.77 10.26
N GLY A 157 -3.62 -4.07 10.29
CA GLY A 157 -2.76 -5.05 9.65
C GLY A 157 -2.64 -4.77 8.15
N ILE A 158 -1.52 -4.20 7.72
CA ILE A 158 -1.27 -3.87 6.31
C ILE A 158 -1.24 -5.16 5.49
N GLU A 159 -0.53 -6.17 5.99
CA GLU A 159 -0.39 -7.46 5.32
C GLU A 159 -1.74 -8.21 5.25
N GLU A 160 -2.51 -8.23 6.33
CA GLU A 160 -3.84 -8.85 6.37
C GLU A 160 -4.81 -8.13 5.42
N THR A 161 -4.74 -6.79 5.37
CA THR A 161 -5.58 -5.98 4.47
C THR A 161 -5.22 -6.24 3.01
N LYS A 162 -3.92 -6.26 2.68
CA LYS A 162 -3.41 -6.58 1.35
C LYS A 162 -3.87 -7.98 0.90
N THR A 163 -3.67 -8.99 1.75
CA THR A 163 -4.06 -10.37 1.47
C THR A 163 -5.57 -10.52 1.28
N ALA A 164 -6.38 -9.86 2.10
CA ALA A 164 -7.84 -9.90 1.96
C ALA A 164 -8.31 -9.20 0.69
N ALA A 165 -7.69 -8.07 0.33
CA ALA A 165 -7.99 -7.35 -0.91
C ALA A 165 -7.60 -8.17 -2.15
N GLU A 166 -6.46 -8.85 -2.11
CA GLU A 166 -5.98 -9.72 -3.18
C GLU A 166 -6.91 -10.91 -3.42
N LYS A 167 -7.30 -11.63 -2.36
CA LYS A 167 -8.28 -12.72 -2.42
C LYS A 167 -9.63 -12.26 -2.98
N ALA A 168 -10.11 -11.09 -2.56
CA ALA A 168 -11.36 -10.53 -3.05
C ALA A 168 -11.30 -10.21 -4.55
N ALA A 169 -10.16 -9.69 -5.03
CA ALA A 169 -9.94 -9.40 -6.45
C ALA A 169 -9.85 -10.69 -7.29
N ASP A 170 -9.14 -11.72 -6.81
CA ASP A 170 -9.01 -12.99 -7.51
C ASP A 170 -10.36 -13.72 -7.63
N THR A 171 -11.13 -13.77 -6.56
CA THR A 171 -12.50 -14.34 -6.57
C THR A 171 -13.40 -13.65 -7.61
N GLN A 172 -13.25 -12.34 -7.80
CA GLN A 172 -14.02 -11.59 -8.81
C GLN A 172 -13.59 -11.94 -10.24
N MET A 173 -12.28 -12.12 -10.46
CA MET A 173 -11.77 -12.51 -11.78
C MET A 173 -12.24 -13.90 -12.18
N ASP A 174 -12.22 -14.85 -11.25
CA ASP A 174 -12.68 -16.23 -11.52
C ASP A 174 -14.19 -16.27 -11.79
N ALA A 175 -14.99 -15.52 -11.03
CA ALA A 175 -16.42 -15.40 -11.28
C ALA A 175 -16.73 -14.75 -12.65
N ALA A 176 -15.96 -13.73 -13.05
CA ALA A 176 -16.11 -13.07 -14.34
C ALA A 176 -15.75 -14.00 -15.51
N LYS A 177 -14.67 -14.79 -15.39
CA LYS A 177 -14.31 -15.82 -16.37
C LYS A 177 -15.38 -16.90 -16.50
N ALA A 178 -15.87 -17.44 -15.38
CA ALA A 178 -16.92 -18.45 -15.39
C ALA A 178 -18.21 -17.95 -16.08
N MET A 179 -18.57 -16.69 -15.88
CA MET A 179 -19.72 -16.09 -16.56
C MET A 179 -19.51 -15.92 -18.07
N GLN A 180 -18.28 -15.65 -18.52
CA GLN A 180 -17.95 -15.55 -19.95
C GLN A 180 -17.94 -16.91 -20.64
N GLU A 181 -17.55 -17.98 -19.92
CA GLU A 181 -17.55 -19.35 -20.46
C GLU A 181 -18.96 -19.97 -20.57
N MET A 182 -19.93 -19.40 -19.85
CA MET A 182 -21.35 -19.83 -19.85
C MET A 182 -22.22 -19.06 -20.87
N ALA A 183 -21.68 -18.02 -21.50
CA ALA A 183 -22.41 -17.16 -22.45
C ALA A 183 -22.09 -17.49 -23.90
#